data_f946f8babd5ed483ffd512b8dbd9dc2c
#
_entry.id   f946f8babd5ed483ffd512b8dbd9dc2c
#
_cell.length_a   1.000
_cell.length_b   1.000
_cell.length_c   1.000
_cell.angle_alpha   90.00
_cell.angle_beta   90.00
_cell.angle_gamma   90.00
#
_symmetry.space_group_name_H-M   'P 1'
#
loop_
_entity.id
_entity.type
_entity.pdbx_description
1 polymer ?
#
loop_
_entity_poly.entity_id
_entity_poly.type
_entity_poly.pdbx_seq_one_letter_code
_entity_poly.pdbx_strand_id
1 'polypeptide(L)'
;ALYNLMSHVDFNLGVYYPEGGMSGVADGIAELAEELGVEFRTNHPVEWIHGYRGGFKVETGGETDVLADVVVSDADYAHTEQELLPPEKRQYDADYWESRTYAPSAFLLYLGVEGDVEPLAHHTLVLPSDWEDHFGQIFDDPEWPDDPAYYLCVPSKTDDSVAPDGHSNLFALVPIAPGLDDTPEVRDEYRDLVLDDIAQNTGVDLRDRVVVEERFSVSEFTERYNSYRGTALGLAHTLRQTSLFRPPHRSDALDGLYFTGAFTTPGIGVPMCLISGEITADSVLEDA
;
A
#
# COMPACT_ATOMS: atom_id res chain seq x y z
N ALA A 1 10.29 19.55 -5.16
CA ALA A 1 11.48 18.82 -5.68
C ALA A 1 11.13 17.35 -5.96
N LEU A 2 10.50 16.63 -5.03
CA LEU A 2 10.16 15.20 -5.19
C LEU A 2 9.25 14.95 -6.41
N TYR A 3 8.20 15.76 -6.60
CA TYR A 3 7.28 15.61 -7.74
C TYR A 3 7.98 15.82 -9.10
N ASN A 4 8.97 16.72 -9.17
CA ASN A 4 9.76 16.89 -10.39
C ASN A 4 10.66 15.67 -10.68
N LEU A 5 11.11 14.97 -9.63
CA LEU A 5 11.86 13.72 -9.79
C LEU A 5 10.95 12.61 -10.33
N MET A 6 9.72 12.48 -9.82
CA MET A 6 8.74 11.52 -10.32
C MET A 6 8.46 11.75 -11.81
N SER A 7 8.16 12.98 -12.20
CA SER A 7 7.96 13.32 -13.62
C SER A 7 9.19 13.02 -14.49
N HIS A 8 10.42 13.21 -13.95
CA HIS A 8 11.65 12.86 -14.67
C HIS A 8 11.77 11.35 -14.87
N VAL A 9 11.49 10.56 -13.83
CA VAL A 9 11.50 9.09 -13.92
C VAL A 9 10.49 8.62 -14.96
N ASP A 10 9.25 9.06 -14.87
CA ASP A 10 8.18 8.62 -15.76
C ASP A 10 8.43 8.98 -17.23
N PHE A 11 8.82 10.23 -17.52
CA PHE A 11 8.93 10.72 -18.90
C PHE A 11 10.31 10.51 -19.53
N ASN A 12 11.39 10.36 -18.75
CA ASN A 12 12.74 10.24 -19.31
C ASN A 12 13.34 8.85 -19.12
N LEU A 13 13.03 8.13 -18.04
CA LEU A 13 13.54 6.79 -17.79
C LEU A 13 12.54 5.71 -18.24
N GLY A 14 11.25 6.03 -18.25
CA GLY A 14 10.16 5.15 -18.65
C GLY A 14 9.58 4.34 -17.50
N VAL A 15 8.40 3.79 -17.75
CA VAL A 15 7.69 2.88 -16.86
C VAL A 15 7.80 1.48 -17.44
N TYR A 16 8.11 0.50 -16.61
CA TYR A 16 8.28 -0.89 -16.99
C TYR A 16 7.25 -1.76 -16.29
N TYR A 17 6.70 -2.70 -17.04
CA TYR A 17 5.80 -3.73 -16.54
C TYR A 17 6.51 -5.08 -16.64
N PRO A 18 6.64 -5.84 -15.55
CA PRO A 18 7.28 -7.15 -15.60
C PRO A 18 6.40 -8.16 -16.31
N GLU A 19 7.01 -8.99 -17.14
CA GLU A 19 6.31 -10.10 -17.79
C GLU A 19 5.69 -11.03 -16.74
N GLY A 20 4.43 -11.39 -16.90
CA GLY A 20 3.67 -12.19 -15.94
C GLY A 20 3.05 -11.41 -14.77
N GLY A 21 3.21 -10.09 -14.74
CA GLY A 21 2.57 -9.22 -13.76
C GLY A 21 3.49 -8.74 -12.63
N MET A 22 2.96 -7.84 -11.82
CA MET A 22 3.73 -7.19 -10.72
C MET A 22 4.15 -8.16 -9.61
N SER A 23 3.49 -9.30 -9.45
CA SER A 23 3.91 -10.36 -8.52
C SER A 23 5.31 -10.88 -8.82
N GLY A 24 5.73 -10.89 -10.09
CA GLY A 24 7.07 -11.31 -10.49
C GLY A 24 8.21 -10.52 -9.84
N VAL A 25 7.95 -9.27 -9.43
CA VAL A 25 8.94 -8.48 -8.66
C VAL A 25 9.10 -9.03 -7.24
N ALA A 26 7.98 -9.34 -6.58
CA ALA A 26 7.98 -9.91 -5.23
C ALA A 26 8.59 -11.32 -5.23
N ASP A 27 8.21 -12.14 -6.20
CA ASP A 27 8.69 -13.52 -6.33
C ASP A 27 10.22 -13.54 -6.57
N GLY A 28 10.74 -12.70 -7.45
CA GLY A 28 12.18 -12.63 -7.72
C GLY A 28 13.00 -12.17 -6.50
N ILE A 29 12.47 -11.27 -5.67
CA ILE A 29 13.13 -10.85 -4.43
C ILE A 29 13.05 -11.98 -3.39
N ALA A 30 11.92 -12.67 -3.30
CA ALA A 30 11.73 -13.80 -2.39
C ALA A 30 12.67 -14.97 -2.74
N GLU A 31 12.78 -15.35 -4.02
CA GLU A 31 13.71 -16.38 -4.48
C GLU A 31 15.17 -16.05 -4.10
N LEU A 32 15.59 -14.80 -4.34
CA LEU A 32 16.94 -14.37 -3.94
C LEU A 32 17.15 -14.43 -2.42
N ALA A 33 16.14 -14.05 -1.65
CA ALA A 33 16.22 -14.12 -0.19
C ALA A 33 16.35 -15.56 0.30
N GLU A 34 15.60 -16.51 -0.27
CA GLU A 34 15.72 -17.95 0.03
C GLU A 34 17.10 -18.49 -0.33
N GLU A 35 17.67 -18.13 -1.49
CA GLU A 35 19.03 -18.51 -1.87
C GLU A 35 20.09 -18.00 -0.86
N LEU A 36 19.82 -16.85 -0.23
CA LEU A 36 20.67 -16.28 0.83
C LEU A 36 20.39 -16.86 2.23
N GLY A 37 19.45 -17.79 2.36
CA GLY A 37 19.14 -18.51 3.59
C GLY A 37 18.03 -17.89 4.44
N VAL A 38 17.22 -17.00 3.90
CA VAL A 38 16.03 -16.48 4.58
C VAL A 38 14.95 -17.57 4.64
N GLU A 39 14.33 -17.74 5.80
CA GLU A 39 13.20 -18.64 6.01
C GLU A 39 11.90 -17.83 6.03
N PHE A 40 10.99 -18.11 5.10
CA PHE A 40 9.66 -17.50 5.08
C PHE A 40 8.67 -18.34 5.89
N ARG A 41 7.96 -17.70 6.82
CA ARG A 41 6.90 -18.30 7.63
C ARG A 41 5.59 -17.55 7.40
N THR A 42 4.83 -17.97 6.42
CA THR A 42 3.49 -17.45 6.16
C THR A 42 2.47 -18.04 7.15
N ASN A 43 1.33 -17.35 7.32
CA ASN A 43 0.30 -17.72 8.30
C ASN A 43 0.79 -17.76 9.76
N HIS A 44 1.79 -16.92 10.06
CA HIS A 44 2.33 -16.74 11.41
C HIS A 44 2.19 -15.25 11.80
N PRO A 45 0.99 -14.79 12.12
CA PRO A 45 0.79 -13.40 12.54
C PRO A 45 1.58 -13.16 13.84
N VAL A 46 2.30 -12.04 13.89
CA VAL A 46 2.98 -11.60 15.12
C VAL A 46 1.93 -10.98 16.04
N GLU A 47 1.89 -11.42 17.27
CA GLU A 47 0.98 -10.93 18.31
C GLU A 47 1.67 -10.01 19.31
N TRP A 48 2.94 -10.31 19.66
CA TRP A 48 3.74 -9.51 20.60
C TRP A 48 5.23 -9.54 20.29
N ILE A 49 5.90 -8.42 20.59
CA ILE A 49 7.35 -8.27 20.53
C ILE A 49 7.84 -7.85 21.93
N HIS A 50 8.61 -8.71 22.56
CA HIS A 50 9.16 -8.47 23.90
C HIS A 50 10.68 -8.43 23.87
N GLY A 51 11.29 -7.53 24.61
CA GLY A 51 12.72 -7.61 24.94
C GLY A 51 13.00 -8.84 25.81
N TYR A 52 13.96 -9.68 25.45
CA TYR A 52 14.27 -10.93 26.13
C TYR A 52 15.76 -11.27 26.10
N ARG A 53 16.41 -11.29 27.27
CA ARG A 53 17.80 -11.72 27.45
C ARG A 53 18.83 -11.06 26.52
N GLY A 54 18.66 -9.80 26.21
CA GLY A 54 19.56 -9.04 25.32
C GLY A 54 19.21 -9.12 23.83
N GLY A 55 18.07 -9.73 23.50
CA GLY A 55 17.42 -9.77 22.19
C GLY A 55 15.93 -9.69 22.35
N PHE A 56 15.19 -10.44 21.54
CA PHE A 56 13.73 -10.40 21.47
C PHE A 56 13.11 -11.79 21.56
N LYS A 57 11.92 -11.84 22.13
CA LYS A 57 10.95 -12.91 21.97
C LYS A 57 9.78 -12.35 21.14
N VAL A 58 9.55 -12.92 19.97
CA VAL A 58 8.43 -12.60 19.10
C VAL A 58 7.38 -13.69 19.26
N GLU A 59 6.23 -13.33 19.81
CA GLU A 59 5.10 -14.25 19.97
C GLU A 59 4.28 -14.23 18.68
N THR A 60 3.96 -15.41 18.19
CA THR A 60 3.15 -15.58 16.98
C THR A 60 1.88 -16.34 17.30
N GLY A 61 0.82 -16.12 16.53
CA GLY A 61 -0.43 -16.90 16.68
C GLY A 61 -0.31 -18.39 16.34
N GLY A 62 0.91 -18.91 16.19
CA GLY A 62 1.25 -20.30 15.99
C GLY A 62 1.76 -20.97 17.26
N GLU A 63 2.22 -22.22 17.13
CA GLU A 63 2.68 -23.03 18.29
C GLU A 63 4.09 -22.66 18.80
N THR A 64 4.86 -21.82 18.08
CA THR A 64 6.28 -21.60 18.36
C THR A 64 6.65 -20.11 18.32
N ASP A 65 7.02 -19.56 19.46
CA ASP A 65 7.64 -18.25 19.58
C ASP A 65 9.02 -18.22 18.91
N VAL A 66 9.39 -17.07 18.36
CA VAL A 66 10.70 -16.86 17.73
C VAL A 66 11.59 -16.06 18.68
N LEU A 67 12.82 -16.55 18.90
CA LEU A 67 13.87 -15.78 19.57
C LEU A 67 14.79 -15.17 18.52
N ALA A 68 15.06 -13.87 18.65
CA ALA A 68 15.88 -13.11 17.71
C ALA A 68 16.79 -12.14 18.45
N ASP A 69 17.97 -11.90 17.92
CA ASP A 69 18.89 -10.87 18.44
C ASP A 69 18.42 -9.47 18.00
N VAL A 70 17.82 -9.37 16.81
CA VAL A 70 17.34 -8.16 16.18
C VAL A 70 15.93 -8.40 15.60
N VAL A 71 15.07 -7.39 15.64
CA VAL A 71 13.77 -7.38 14.97
C VAL A 71 13.69 -6.20 14.01
N VAL A 72 13.30 -6.46 12.78
CA VAL A 72 12.96 -5.42 11.79
C VAL A 72 11.46 -5.55 11.49
N SER A 73 10.69 -4.52 11.80
CA SER A 73 9.26 -4.47 11.49
C SER A 73 9.03 -3.72 10.18
N ASP A 74 8.43 -4.38 9.20
CA ASP A 74 7.87 -3.81 7.96
C ASP A 74 6.33 -3.73 7.99
N ALA A 75 5.71 -4.13 9.11
CA ALA A 75 4.30 -3.88 9.35
C ALA A 75 4.04 -2.38 9.52
N ASP A 76 2.78 -1.97 9.41
CA ASP A 76 2.40 -0.59 9.71
C ASP A 76 3.01 -0.13 11.04
N TYR A 77 3.68 1.03 11.02
CA TYR A 77 4.45 1.51 12.18
C TYR A 77 3.54 1.75 13.38
N ALA A 78 2.37 2.36 13.16
CA ALA A 78 1.40 2.60 14.22
C ALA A 78 0.87 1.27 14.78
N HIS A 79 0.58 0.27 13.93
CA HIS A 79 0.19 -1.06 14.37
C HIS A 79 1.29 -1.72 15.21
N THR A 80 2.53 -1.71 14.75
CA THR A 80 3.64 -2.28 15.50
C THR A 80 3.73 -1.66 16.89
N GLU A 81 3.69 -0.34 17.00
CA GLU A 81 3.80 0.34 18.28
C GLU A 81 2.57 0.19 19.17
N GLN A 82 1.36 0.30 18.59
CA GLN A 82 0.14 0.30 19.39
C GLN A 82 -0.35 -1.10 19.78
N GLU A 83 -0.09 -2.10 18.93
CA GLU A 83 -0.63 -3.46 19.10
C GLU A 83 0.44 -4.49 19.47
N LEU A 84 1.67 -4.36 18.93
CA LEU A 84 2.70 -5.40 19.12
C LEU A 84 3.70 -5.08 20.24
N LEU A 85 3.80 -3.82 20.70
CA LEU A 85 4.70 -3.40 21.77
C LEU A 85 3.96 -3.07 23.06
N PRO A 86 4.54 -3.41 24.23
CA PRO A 86 4.00 -2.97 25.51
C PRO A 86 4.05 -1.43 25.61
N PRO A 87 3.05 -0.79 26.27
CA PRO A 87 2.90 0.68 26.28
C PRO A 87 4.15 1.44 26.71
N GLU A 88 4.92 0.92 27.66
CA GLU A 88 6.14 1.55 28.16
C GLU A 88 7.34 1.42 27.19
N LYS A 89 7.18 0.71 26.08
CA LYS A 89 8.17 0.50 25.03
C LYS A 89 7.79 1.14 23.69
N ARG A 90 6.70 1.89 23.68
CA ARG A 90 6.25 2.66 22.52
C ARG A 90 7.00 4.00 22.46
N GLN A 91 7.48 4.36 21.28
CA GLN A 91 8.14 5.62 21.02
C GLN A 91 7.12 6.74 20.79
N TYR A 92 5.98 6.37 20.19
CA TYR A 92 4.87 7.27 19.92
C TYR A 92 3.58 6.73 20.55
N ASP A 93 2.82 7.62 21.14
CA ASP A 93 1.51 7.31 21.72
C ASP A 93 0.38 7.39 20.66
N ALA A 94 -0.83 7.04 21.07
CA ALA A 94 -1.99 7.08 20.19
C ALA A 94 -2.30 8.51 19.69
N ASP A 95 -2.11 9.53 20.53
CA ASP A 95 -2.36 10.93 20.17
C ASP A 95 -1.40 11.40 19.06
N TYR A 96 -0.15 10.92 19.09
CA TYR A 96 0.78 11.17 18.01
C TYR A 96 0.23 10.65 16.68
N TRP A 97 -0.16 9.37 16.63
CA TRP A 97 -0.66 8.75 15.40
C TRP A 97 -1.98 9.38 14.93
N GLU A 98 -2.89 9.69 15.84
CA GLU A 98 -4.15 10.36 15.51
C GLU A 98 -3.95 11.76 14.92
N SER A 99 -2.91 12.49 15.38
CA SER A 99 -2.59 13.84 14.90
C SER A 99 -1.88 13.90 13.55
N ARG A 100 -1.52 12.75 12.96
CA ARG A 100 -0.80 12.70 11.67
C ARG A 100 -1.73 12.87 10.48
N THR A 101 -1.18 13.43 9.39
CA THR A 101 -1.83 13.43 8.09
C THR A 101 -1.42 12.17 7.35
N TYR A 102 -2.38 11.36 6.99
CA TYR A 102 -2.16 10.13 6.22
C TYR A 102 -2.30 10.40 4.72
N ALA A 103 -1.59 9.63 3.93
CA ALA A 103 -1.79 9.57 2.49
C ALA A 103 -3.11 8.86 2.19
N PRO A 104 -3.68 9.01 1.00
CA PRO A 104 -4.96 8.42 0.67
C PRO A 104 -5.03 6.91 0.91
N SER A 105 -6.21 6.44 1.20
CA SER A 105 -6.65 5.07 0.95
C SER A 105 -6.99 4.92 -0.54
N ALA A 106 -7.52 3.79 -0.92
CA ALA A 106 -7.97 3.55 -2.28
C ALA A 106 -9.23 2.68 -2.29
N PHE A 107 -10.13 2.96 -3.22
CA PHE A 107 -11.13 2.00 -3.64
C PHE A 107 -10.63 1.33 -4.92
N LEU A 108 -10.47 0.02 -4.87
CA LEU A 108 -9.90 -0.78 -5.95
C LEU A 108 -10.95 -1.73 -6.50
N LEU A 109 -11.05 -1.77 -7.84
CA LEU A 109 -11.82 -2.76 -8.56
C LEU A 109 -10.86 -3.61 -9.40
N TYR A 110 -10.88 -4.91 -9.18
CA TYR A 110 -10.20 -5.90 -10.01
C TYR A 110 -11.27 -6.62 -10.83
N LEU A 111 -11.25 -6.41 -12.15
CA LEU A 111 -12.30 -6.86 -13.04
C LEU A 111 -11.74 -7.81 -14.12
N GLY A 112 -12.30 -9.00 -14.21
CA GLY A 112 -12.22 -9.81 -15.43
C GLY A 112 -13.41 -9.46 -16.31
N VAL A 113 -13.17 -9.07 -17.56
CA VAL A 113 -14.19 -8.54 -18.47
C VAL A 113 -14.22 -9.35 -19.76
N GLU A 114 -15.41 -9.73 -20.23
CA GLU A 114 -15.59 -10.38 -21.51
C GLU A 114 -15.32 -9.41 -22.67
N GLY A 115 -14.50 -9.84 -23.64
CA GLY A 115 -14.13 -9.08 -24.83
C GLY A 115 -13.05 -8.03 -24.60
N ASP A 116 -12.81 -7.24 -25.64
CA ASP A 116 -11.84 -6.14 -25.63
C ASP A 116 -12.46 -4.87 -25.01
N VAL A 117 -11.62 -4.03 -24.42
CA VAL A 117 -11.99 -2.78 -23.76
C VAL A 117 -11.46 -1.53 -24.50
N GLU A 118 -11.44 -1.58 -25.83
CA GLU A 118 -11.13 -0.39 -26.63
C GLU A 118 -12.12 0.75 -26.31
N PRO A 119 -11.69 2.03 -26.18
CA PRO A 119 -10.35 2.56 -26.52
C PRO A 119 -9.35 2.63 -25.35
N LEU A 120 -9.56 1.92 -24.23
CA LEU A 120 -8.63 1.97 -23.11
C LEU A 120 -7.22 1.51 -23.50
N ALA A 121 -6.21 2.25 -23.05
CA ALA A 121 -4.80 1.86 -23.16
C ALA A 121 -4.41 0.94 -21.99
N HIS A 122 -3.17 0.43 -21.98
CA HIS A 122 -2.63 -0.28 -20.81
C HIS A 122 -2.75 0.60 -19.56
N HIS A 123 -2.43 1.89 -19.67
CA HIS A 123 -2.59 2.89 -18.62
C HIS A 123 -3.51 4.01 -19.11
N THR A 124 -4.58 4.27 -18.39
CA THR A 124 -5.52 5.36 -18.66
C THR A 124 -5.79 6.12 -17.37
N LEU A 125 -5.71 7.45 -17.43
CA LEU A 125 -6.05 8.31 -16.29
C LEU A 125 -7.34 9.05 -16.64
N VAL A 126 -8.29 9.07 -15.73
CA VAL A 126 -9.45 9.94 -15.76
C VAL A 126 -9.27 10.97 -14.66
N LEU A 127 -9.43 12.24 -15.02
CA LEU A 127 -9.16 13.36 -14.14
C LEU A 127 -10.47 14.01 -13.72
N PRO A 128 -10.60 14.49 -12.48
CA PRO A 128 -11.82 15.13 -12.01
C PRO A 128 -11.99 16.47 -12.69
N SER A 129 -13.21 16.97 -12.71
CA SER A 129 -13.52 18.32 -13.25
C SER A 129 -13.05 19.42 -12.30
N ASP A 130 -13.05 19.17 -10.99
CA ASP A 130 -12.58 20.08 -9.94
C ASP A 130 -11.57 19.40 -9.01
N TRP A 131 -10.30 19.81 -9.12
CA TRP A 131 -9.22 19.29 -8.29
C TRP A 131 -9.28 19.78 -6.84
N GLU A 132 -9.78 21.00 -6.59
CA GLU A 132 -9.85 21.55 -5.24
C GLU A 132 -10.90 20.81 -4.42
N ASP A 133 -12.05 20.52 -5.01
CA ASP A 133 -13.11 19.73 -4.40
C ASP A 133 -12.66 18.29 -4.15
N HIS A 134 -12.09 17.64 -5.16
CA HIS A 134 -11.58 16.27 -5.06
C HIS A 134 -10.55 16.11 -3.93
N PHE A 135 -9.56 17.00 -3.83
CA PHE A 135 -8.60 16.96 -2.75
C PHE A 135 -9.20 17.38 -1.40
N GLY A 136 -10.20 18.26 -1.39
CA GLY A 136 -10.97 18.61 -0.20
C GLY A 136 -11.64 17.38 0.42
N GLN A 137 -12.30 16.56 -0.41
CA GLN A 137 -12.96 15.31 0.02
C GLN A 137 -11.97 14.24 0.49
N ILE A 138 -10.70 14.30 0.07
CA ILE A 138 -9.68 13.34 0.54
C ILE A 138 -9.00 13.82 1.83
N PHE A 139 -8.69 15.12 1.98
CA PHE A 139 -7.79 15.59 3.02
C PHE A 139 -8.41 16.55 4.04
N ASP A 140 -9.41 17.36 3.65
CA ASP A 140 -9.94 18.44 4.49
C ASP A 140 -11.28 18.09 5.14
N ASP A 141 -12.20 17.50 4.39
CA ASP A 141 -13.51 17.01 4.84
C ASP A 141 -13.75 15.62 4.24
N PRO A 142 -13.25 14.56 4.89
CA PRO A 142 -13.22 13.22 4.35
C PRO A 142 -14.59 12.69 3.93
N GLU A 143 -14.79 12.52 2.63
CA GLU A 143 -15.98 11.97 2.00
C GLU A 143 -15.60 11.04 0.82
N TRP A 144 -16.53 10.24 0.34
CA TRP A 144 -16.37 9.51 -0.91
C TRP A 144 -16.46 10.51 -2.08
N PRO A 145 -15.43 10.63 -2.96
CA PRO A 145 -15.44 11.62 -4.04
C PRO A 145 -16.60 11.42 -5.01
N ASP A 146 -17.35 12.48 -5.26
CA ASP A 146 -18.49 12.48 -6.20
C ASP A 146 -18.03 12.50 -7.67
N ASP A 147 -16.93 13.20 -7.94
CA ASP A 147 -16.27 13.32 -9.25
C ASP A 147 -14.81 12.83 -9.13
N PRO A 148 -14.61 11.49 -9.07
CA PRO A 148 -13.32 10.95 -8.70
C PRO A 148 -12.29 11.06 -9.83
N ALA A 149 -11.04 11.39 -9.46
CA ALA A 149 -9.91 10.98 -10.28
C ALA A 149 -9.71 9.48 -10.13
N TYR A 150 -9.38 8.78 -11.22
CA TYR A 150 -9.00 7.37 -11.11
C TYR A 150 -8.03 6.94 -12.20
N TYR A 151 -7.33 5.87 -11.89
CA TYR A 151 -6.41 5.21 -12.79
C TYR A 151 -7.00 3.87 -13.22
N LEU A 152 -6.96 3.62 -14.53
CA LEU A 152 -7.30 2.33 -15.11
C LEU A 152 -6.04 1.67 -15.65
N CYS A 153 -5.84 0.40 -15.33
CA CYS A 153 -4.79 -0.42 -15.88
C CYS A 153 -5.39 -1.64 -16.58
N VAL A 154 -5.00 -1.87 -17.82
CA VAL A 154 -5.42 -3.03 -18.61
C VAL A 154 -4.18 -3.83 -19.04
N PRO A 155 -3.61 -4.65 -18.14
CA PRO A 155 -2.37 -5.39 -18.41
C PRO A 155 -2.49 -6.32 -19.62
N SER A 156 -3.66 -6.89 -19.85
CA SER A 156 -3.94 -7.76 -21.02
C SER A 156 -3.81 -7.07 -22.39
N LYS A 157 -3.62 -5.75 -22.45
CA LYS A 157 -3.26 -5.04 -23.69
C LYS A 157 -1.82 -5.31 -24.14
N THR A 158 -0.95 -5.76 -23.25
CA THR A 158 0.48 -5.95 -23.52
C THR A 158 1.02 -7.30 -23.06
N ASP A 159 0.23 -8.04 -22.29
CA ASP A 159 0.60 -9.34 -21.73
C ASP A 159 -0.58 -10.32 -21.87
N ASP A 160 -0.46 -11.26 -22.81
CA ASP A 160 -1.50 -12.25 -23.07
C ASP A 160 -1.64 -13.29 -21.95
N SER A 161 -0.68 -13.35 -21.02
CA SER A 161 -0.69 -14.36 -19.93
C SER A 161 -1.62 -14.02 -18.77
N VAL A 162 -2.08 -12.75 -18.66
CA VAL A 162 -2.83 -12.25 -17.49
C VAL A 162 -4.35 -12.24 -17.69
N ALA A 163 -4.85 -12.70 -18.83
CA ALA A 163 -6.28 -12.89 -19.08
C ALA A 163 -6.52 -14.11 -19.99
N PRO A 164 -7.63 -14.83 -19.86
CA PRO A 164 -8.01 -15.88 -20.82
C PRO A 164 -8.32 -15.29 -22.22
N ASP A 165 -8.21 -16.12 -23.25
CA ASP A 165 -8.59 -15.74 -24.62
C ASP A 165 -9.99 -15.12 -24.66
N GLY A 166 -10.12 -13.98 -25.34
CA GLY A 166 -11.38 -13.26 -25.48
C GLY A 166 -11.84 -12.49 -24.25
N HIS A 167 -10.97 -12.33 -23.25
CA HIS A 167 -11.23 -11.53 -22.04
C HIS A 167 -10.16 -10.47 -21.84
N SER A 168 -10.49 -9.47 -21.05
CA SER A 168 -9.58 -8.43 -20.59
C SER A 168 -9.48 -8.43 -19.07
N ASN A 169 -8.29 -8.17 -18.56
CA ASN A 169 -8.03 -7.90 -17.15
C ASN A 169 -7.98 -6.38 -16.96
N LEU A 170 -8.79 -5.84 -16.07
CA LEU A 170 -8.86 -4.42 -15.79
C LEU A 170 -8.75 -4.17 -14.28
N PHE A 171 -7.92 -3.23 -13.92
CA PHE A 171 -7.76 -2.73 -12.56
C PHE A 171 -8.13 -1.25 -12.52
N ALA A 172 -9.05 -0.86 -11.64
CA ALA A 172 -9.38 0.54 -11.38
C ALA A 172 -8.94 0.93 -9.97
N LEU A 173 -8.25 2.05 -9.85
CA LEU A 173 -7.81 2.62 -8.58
C LEU A 173 -8.38 4.03 -8.44
N VAL A 174 -9.20 4.22 -7.42
CA VAL A 174 -9.76 5.52 -7.03
C VAL A 174 -9.17 5.93 -5.70
N PRO A 175 -8.42 7.05 -5.60
CA PRO A 175 -7.97 7.58 -4.32
C PRO A 175 -9.16 8.07 -3.49
N ILE A 176 -9.21 7.64 -2.24
CA ILE A 176 -10.24 8.03 -1.26
C ILE A 176 -9.58 8.41 0.07
N ALA A 177 -10.32 9.09 0.94
CA ALA A 177 -9.82 9.39 2.28
C ALA A 177 -9.60 8.10 3.11
N PRO A 178 -8.57 8.03 3.95
CA PRO A 178 -8.43 6.95 4.93
C PRO A 178 -9.48 7.12 6.05
N GLY A 179 -9.94 5.99 6.60
CA GLY A 179 -10.88 5.97 7.71
C GLY A 179 -12.33 6.23 7.33
N LEU A 180 -12.66 6.23 6.05
CA LEU A 180 -14.05 6.26 5.59
C LEU A 180 -14.78 4.99 6.00
N ASP A 181 -16.08 5.13 6.31
CA ASP A 181 -16.98 3.99 6.47
C ASP A 181 -17.24 3.35 5.09
N ASP A 182 -16.91 2.08 4.95
CA ASP A 182 -16.97 1.35 3.69
C ASP A 182 -17.87 0.08 3.82
N THR A 183 -19.09 0.27 4.33
CA THR A 183 -20.07 -0.82 4.39
C THR A 183 -20.28 -1.45 3.00
N PRO A 184 -20.78 -2.71 2.93
CA PRO A 184 -21.09 -3.34 1.66
C PRO A 184 -22.00 -2.49 0.76
N GLU A 185 -22.97 -1.81 1.35
CA GLU A 185 -23.92 -0.95 0.64
C GLU A 185 -23.23 0.27 0.01
N VAL A 186 -22.34 0.96 0.77
CA VAL A 186 -21.56 2.09 0.28
C VAL A 186 -20.64 1.63 -0.86
N ARG A 187 -20.00 0.48 -0.71
CA ARG A 187 -19.10 -0.09 -1.73
C ARG A 187 -19.87 -0.47 -3.01
N ASP A 188 -21.10 -0.97 -2.89
CA ASP A 188 -21.96 -1.27 -4.04
C ASP A 188 -22.33 0.02 -4.79
N GLU A 189 -22.77 1.04 -4.08
CA GLU A 189 -23.15 2.33 -4.65
C GLU A 189 -21.95 3.02 -5.32
N TYR A 190 -20.78 2.98 -4.67
CA TYR A 190 -19.57 3.62 -5.22
C TYR A 190 -18.99 2.85 -6.42
N ARG A 191 -19.07 1.52 -6.39
CA ARG A 191 -18.74 0.68 -7.54
C ARG A 191 -19.57 1.05 -8.77
N ASP A 192 -20.89 1.23 -8.59
CA ASP A 192 -21.80 1.57 -9.67
C ASP A 192 -21.49 2.99 -10.21
N LEU A 193 -21.21 3.95 -9.33
CA LEU A 193 -20.75 5.29 -9.71
C LEU A 193 -19.49 5.22 -10.57
N VAL A 194 -18.46 4.50 -10.15
CA VAL A 194 -17.20 4.36 -10.89
C VAL A 194 -17.40 3.71 -12.25
N LEU A 195 -18.22 2.65 -12.34
CA LEU A 195 -18.50 2.00 -13.63
C LEU A 195 -19.31 2.89 -14.57
N ASP A 196 -20.26 3.66 -14.04
CA ASP A 196 -21.01 4.66 -14.81
C ASP A 196 -20.09 5.78 -15.32
N ASP A 197 -19.18 6.25 -14.49
CA ASP A 197 -18.22 7.29 -14.86
C ASP A 197 -17.22 6.80 -15.91
N ILE A 198 -16.72 5.56 -15.79
CA ILE A 198 -15.89 4.92 -16.83
C ILE A 198 -16.64 4.91 -18.17
N ALA A 199 -17.91 4.48 -18.16
CA ALA A 199 -18.71 4.43 -19.38
C ALA A 199 -18.92 5.81 -20.00
N GLN A 200 -19.16 6.84 -19.19
CA GLN A 200 -19.35 8.21 -19.65
C GLN A 200 -18.06 8.83 -20.22
N ASN A 201 -16.95 8.68 -19.53
CA ASN A 201 -15.68 9.33 -19.92
C ASN A 201 -14.92 8.60 -21.02
N THR A 202 -15.04 7.26 -21.09
CA THR A 202 -14.26 6.46 -22.04
C THR A 202 -15.09 5.87 -23.17
N GLY A 203 -16.40 5.80 -23.02
CA GLY A 203 -17.32 5.11 -23.93
C GLY A 203 -17.33 3.58 -23.73
N VAL A 204 -16.63 3.05 -22.73
CA VAL A 204 -16.54 1.60 -22.44
C VAL A 204 -17.51 1.24 -21.32
N ASP A 205 -18.65 0.64 -21.68
CA ASP A 205 -19.58 0.09 -20.68
C ASP A 205 -19.14 -1.32 -20.28
N LEU A 206 -18.82 -1.47 -18.99
CA LEU A 206 -18.30 -2.72 -18.42
C LEU A 206 -19.38 -3.54 -17.71
N ARG A 207 -20.51 -2.95 -17.30
CA ARG A 207 -21.48 -3.48 -16.34
C ARG A 207 -21.98 -4.89 -16.68
N ASP A 208 -22.36 -5.11 -17.93
CA ASP A 208 -22.90 -6.40 -18.40
C ASP A 208 -21.79 -7.38 -18.86
N ARG A 209 -20.53 -6.98 -18.78
CA ARG A 209 -19.38 -7.71 -19.30
C ARG A 209 -18.44 -8.22 -18.19
N VAL A 210 -18.65 -7.79 -16.96
CA VAL A 210 -17.84 -8.24 -15.80
C VAL A 210 -18.18 -9.70 -15.50
N VAL A 211 -17.18 -10.58 -15.55
CA VAL A 211 -17.29 -12.00 -15.23
C VAL A 211 -16.56 -12.39 -13.95
N VAL A 212 -15.61 -11.57 -13.52
CA VAL A 212 -14.91 -11.67 -12.24
C VAL A 212 -14.84 -10.26 -11.65
N GLU A 213 -15.15 -10.13 -10.38
CA GLU A 213 -15.05 -8.86 -9.64
C GLU A 213 -14.52 -9.13 -8.24
N GLU A 214 -13.45 -8.42 -7.89
CA GLU A 214 -12.95 -8.31 -6.52
C GLU A 214 -12.83 -6.82 -6.17
N ARG A 215 -13.19 -6.49 -4.93
CA ARG A 215 -13.10 -5.12 -4.40
C ARG A 215 -12.18 -5.08 -3.22
N PHE A 216 -11.46 -3.98 -3.11
CA PHE A 216 -10.54 -3.75 -2.02
C PHE A 216 -10.65 -2.27 -1.60
N SER A 217 -10.82 -2.02 -0.31
CA SER A 217 -11.03 -0.66 0.20
C SER A 217 -10.43 -0.50 1.60
N VAL A 218 -10.89 0.47 2.36
CA VAL A 218 -10.40 0.80 3.72
C VAL A 218 -10.39 -0.41 4.65
N SER A 219 -11.45 -1.23 4.62
CA SER A 219 -11.54 -2.44 5.46
C SER A 219 -10.45 -3.44 5.14
N GLU A 220 -10.22 -3.75 3.86
CA GLU A 220 -9.18 -4.72 3.49
C GLU A 220 -7.77 -4.19 3.77
N PHE A 221 -7.51 -2.88 3.61
CA PHE A 221 -6.23 -2.31 4.04
C PHE A 221 -6.04 -2.45 5.54
N THR A 222 -7.08 -2.25 6.33
CA THR A 222 -7.04 -2.43 7.79
C THR A 222 -6.88 -3.91 8.17
N GLU A 223 -7.65 -4.82 7.58
CA GLU A 223 -7.68 -6.22 7.98
C GLU A 223 -6.47 -7.01 7.49
N ARG A 224 -6.03 -6.78 6.23
CA ARG A 224 -4.96 -7.57 5.62
C ARG A 224 -3.56 -7.02 5.89
N TYR A 225 -3.43 -5.71 6.03
CA TYR A 225 -2.12 -5.05 6.22
C TYR A 225 -1.99 -4.38 7.58
N ASN A 226 -3.01 -4.44 8.43
CA ASN A 226 -3.08 -3.72 9.71
C ASN A 226 -2.83 -2.20 9.53
N SER A 227 -3.16 -1.65 8.35
CA SER A 227 -2.90 -0.27 8.02
C SER A 227 -3.71 0.68 8.90
N TYR A 228 -3.03 1.61 9.54
CA TYR A 228 -3.67 2.58 10.41
C TYR A 228 -4.71 3.40 9.64
N ARG A 229 -5.99 3.35 10.10
CA ARG A 229 -7.14 3.96 9.42
C ARG A 229 -7.34 3.51 7.97
N GLY A 230 -6.81 2.36 7.59
CA GLY A 230 -6.93 1.82 6.24
C GLY A 230 -6.23 2.66 5.16
N THR A 231 -5.19 3.44 5.50
CA THR A 231 -4.38 4.11 4.48
C THR A 231 -3.70 3.10 3.57
N ALA A 232 -3.70 3.33 2.26
CA ALA A 232 -2.99 2.48 1.31
C ALA A 232 -1.48 2.74 1.28
N LEU A 233 -1.03 3.89 1.78
CA LEU A 233 0.31 4.42 1.54
C LEU A 233 1.04 4.88 2.79
N GLY A 234 0.39 4.94 3.96
CA GLY A 234 0.99 5.40 5.21
C GLY A 234 0.99 6.94 5.36
N LEU A 235 2.03 7.51 5.98
CA LEU A 235 2.09 8.95 6.27
C LEU A 235 2.27 9.81 5.00
N ALA A 236 1.45 10.85 4.85
CA ALA A 236 1.57 11.80 3.76
C ALA A 236 2.90 12.58 3.79
N HIS A 237 3.38 12.99 2.62
CA HIS A 237 4.58 13.82 2.47
C HIS A 237 4.29 15.31 2.69
N THR A 238 3.79 15.68 3.86
CA THR A 238 3.69 17.09 4.24
C THR A 238 5.07 17.63 4.64
N LEU A 239 5.22 18.96 4.69
CA LEU A 239 6.49 19.59 5.11
C LEU A 239 6.95 19.17 6.51
N ARG A 240 6.00 18.76 7.37
CA ARG A 240 6.26 18.34 8.75
C ARG A 240 6.33 16.82 8.93
N GLN A 241 6.18 16.06 7.85
CA GLN A 241 6.17 14.59 7.82
C GLN A 241 7.06 14.04 6.72
N THR A 242 8.07 14.78 6.28
CA THR A 242 8.98 14.33 5.24
C THR A 242 10.44 14.39 5.70
N SER A 243 11.30 13.61 5.10
CA SER A 243 12.73 13.55 5.41
C SER A 243 12.97 13.29 6.91
N LEU A 244 13.69 14.16 7.60
CA LEU A 244 14.07 14.05 9.02
C LEU A 244 12.88 14.07 10.00
N PHE A 245 11.67 14.39 9.54
CA PHE A 245 10.46 14.43 10.36
C PHE A 245 9.63 13.15 10.24
N ARG A 246 10.06 12.17 9.45
CA ARG A 246 9.44 10.85 9.44
C ARG A 246 9.91 10.03 10.64
N PRO A 247 9.12 9.06 11.08
CA PRO A 247 9.55 8.10 12.10
C PRO A 247 10.91 7.49 11.73
N PRO A 248 11.82 7.29 12.69
CA PRO A 248 13.16 6.79 12.44
C PRO A 248 13.15 5.30 12.11
N HIS A 249 14.24 4.83 11.50
CA HIS A 249 14.47 3.41 11.27
C HIS A 249 14.84 2.64 12.54
N ARG A 250 15.48 3.29 13.52
CA ARG A 250 15.84 2.71 14.81
C ARG A 250 14.80 3.08 15.86
N SER A 251 14.39 2.13 16.69
CA SER A 251 13.59 2.45 17.87
C SER A 251 14.45 3.15 18.93
N ASP A 252 13.96 4.26 19.44
CA ASP A 252 14.57 4.93 20.59
C ASP A 252 14.22 4.25 21.93
N ALA A 253 13.22 3.37 21.93
CA ALA A 253 12.69 2.72 23.12
C ALA A 253 13.18 1.28 23.35
N LEU A 254 13.67 0.62 22.29
CA LEU A 254 14.15 -0.76 22.32
C LEU A 254 15.37 -0.92 21.43
N ASP A 255 16.54 -1.10 22.03
CA ASP A 255 17.77 -1.41 21.29
C ASP A 255 17.60 -2.72 20.50
N GLY A 256 17.96 -2.72 19.23
CA GLY A 256 17.82 -3.87 18.31
C GLY A 256 16.45 -4.00 17.64
N LEU A 257 15.49 -3.10 17.92
CA LEU A 257 14.25 -2.98 17.14
C LEU A 257 14.40 -1.91 16.07
N TYR A 258 14.07 -2.29 14.84
CA TYR A 258 14.13 -1.41 13.67
C TYR A 258 12.81 -1.43 12.92
N PHE A 259 12.60 -0.38 12.12
CA PHE A 259 11.44 -0.21 11.27
C PHE A 259 11.88 0.06 9.82
N THR A 260 11.09 -0.41 8.88
CA THR A 260 11.30 -0.17 7.45
C THR A 260 9.96 0.14 6.75
N GLY A 261 10.00 0.40 5.45
CA GLY A 261 8.80 0.60 4.63
C GLY A 261 8.32 2.05 4.54
N ALA A 262 7.04 2.21 4.21
CA ALA A 262 6.45 3.49 3.81
C ALA A 262 6.40 4.58 4.89
N PHE A 263 6.44 4.22 6.16
CA PHE A 263 6.41 5.17 7.27
C PHE A 263 7.76 5.82 7.56
N THR A 264 8.85 5.15 7.23
CA THR A 264 10.23 5.64 7.42
C THR A 264 10.72 6.44 6.22
N THR A 265 11.97 6.89 6.24
CA THR A 265 12.59 7.53 5.06
C THR A 265 13.01 6.46 4.03
N PRO A 266 12.94 6.74 2.72
CA PRO A 266 12.53 8.01 2.11
C PRO A 266 11.02 8.22 2.01
N GLY A 267 10.18 7.21 2.27
CA GLY A 267 8.73 7.31 2.33
C GLY A 267 7.99 6.37 1.40
N ILE A 268 6.90 6.86 0.81
CA ILE A 268 5.91 6.09 0.07
C ILE A 268 6.42 5.66 -1.31
N GLY A 269 6.10 4.43 -1.70
CA GLY A 269 6.31 3.87 -3.04
C GLY A 269 7.21 2.65 -3.03
N VAL A 270 6.99 1.71 -3.96
CA VAL A 270 7.75 0.44 -4.02
C VAL A 270 9.26 0.67 -4.08
N PRO A 271 9.82 1.54 -4.95
CA PRO A 271 11.25 1.82 -4.94
C PRO A 271 11.73 2.45 -3.63
N MET A 272 10.90 3.30 -3.01
CA MET A 272 11.23 3.96 -1.75
C MET A 272 11.25 2.97 -0.59
N CYS A 273 10.35 1.99 -0.58
CA CYS A 273 10.34 0.92 0.42
C CYS A 273 11.58 0.01 0.29
N LEU A 274 12.04 -0.29 -0.92
CA LEU A 274 13.30 -1.02 -1.14
C LEU A 274 14.51 -0.23 -0.61
N ILE A 275 14.58 1.07 -0.88
CA ILE A 275 15.63 1.95 -0.32
C ILE A 275 15.53 2.02 1.21
N SER A 276 14.32 2.06 1.75
CA SER A 276 14.10 2.00 3.21
C SER A 276 14.66 0.71 3.80
N GLY A 277 14.46 -0.43 3.12
CA GLY A 277 15.04 -1.73 3.50
C GLY A 277 16.57 -1.70 3.54
N GLU A 278 17.20 -1.11 2.53
CA GLU A 278 18.65 -0.94 2.47
C GLU A 278 19.16 -0.08 3.64
N ILE A 279 18.57 1.09 3.87
CA ILE A 279 18.92 1.98 4.98
C ILE A 279 18.79 1.27 6.33
N THR A 280 17.73 0.46 6.50
CA THR A 280 17.51 -0.29 7.74
C THR A 280 18.56 -1.40 7.91
N ALA A 281 18.88 -2.12 6.84
CA ALA A 281 19.90 -3.16 6.87
C ALA A 281 21.29 -2.57 7.23
N ASP A 282 21.67 -1.44 6.63
CA ASP A 282 22.90 -0.72 6.97
C ASP A 282 22.90 -0.30 8.44
N SER A 283 21.77 0.19 8.95
CA SER A 283 21.62 0.55 10.37
C SER A 283 21.82 -0.64 11.31
N VAL A 284 21.29 -1.82 10.97
CA VAL A 284 21.51 -3.06 11.73
C VAL A 284 22.98 -3.47 11.74
N LEU A 285 23.65 -3.37 10.58
CA LEU A 285 25.06 -3.73 10.43
C LEU A 285 26.02 -2.77 11.16
N GLU A 286 25.65 -1.48 11.25
CA GLU A 286 26.41 -0.49 12.01
C GLU A 286 26.36 -0.73 13.52
N ASP A 287 25.24 -1.27 14.02
CA ASP A 287 25.00 -1.49 15.45
C ASP A 287 25.46 -2.90 15.93
N ALA A 288 25.79 -3.82 14.99
CA ALA A 288 26.25 -5.18 15.29
C ALA A 288 27.76 -5.25 15.59
#